data_4817fb37a374fb0463ad62f830fc778c
#
_entry.id   4817fb37a374fb0463ad62f830fc778c
#
_cell.length_a   1.000
_cell.length_b   1.000
_cell.length_c   1.000
_cell.angle_alpha   90.00
_cell.angle_beta   90.00
_cell.angle_gamma   90.00
#
_symmetry.space_group_name_H-M   'P 1'
#
loop_
_entity.id
_entity.type
_entity.pdbx_description
1 polymer ?
#
loop_
_entity_poly.entity_id
_entity_poly.type
_entity_poly.pdbx_seq_one_letter_code
_entity_poly.pdbx_strand_id
1 'polypeptide(L)'
;MPKKIAMFIAFQGFRDEEYIEPKKALEAAGVKVDTVSTAKGQAQGKFRLTAQVDKVVDEVKAGDYDALALVGGPGALEHLDTPKVHALFREAMAAGKVIGAICISPVVLAHAGLLKGRRATCFPDGGPELEKAGAGYTGAELEIDGKLITASGPVPARRYGQALAEALK
;
A
#
# COMPACT_ATOMS: atom_id res chain seq x y z
N MET A 1 -18.15 11.83 9.26
CA MET A 1 -17.37 10.64 9.62
C MET A 1 -15.98 10.74 8.98
N PRO A 2 -14.92 10.55 9.75
CA PRO A 2 -13.57 10.55 9.16
C PRO A 2 -13.40 9.39 8.19
N LYS A 3 -12.61 9.63 7.16
CA LYS A 3 -12.20 8.56 6.24
C LYS A 3 -11.27 7.59 6.95
N LYS A 4 -11.25 6.36 6.50
CA LYS A 4 -10.49 5.29 7.14
C LYS A 4 -9.69 4.50 6.11
N ILE A 5 -8.41 4.29 6.40
CA ILE A 5 -7.51 3.53 5.53
C ILE A 5 -6.88 2.36 6.30
N ALA A 6 -6.72 1.23 5.63
CA ALA A 6 -5.94 0.11 6.13
C ALA A 6 -4.58 0.14 5.44
N MET A 7 -3.50 0.24 6.22
CA MET A 7 -2.13 0.18 5.74
C MET A 7 -1.55 -1.19 6.07
N PHE A 8 -1.21 -1.95 5.04
CA PHE A 8 -0.68 -3.31 5.17
C PHE A 8 0.83 -3.25 5.22
N ILE A 9 1.43 -3.82 6.28
CA ILE A 9 2.87 -3.88 6.46
C ILE A 9 3.33 -5.32 6.69
N ALA A 10 4.54 -5.65 6.24
CA ALA A 10 5.18 -6.89 6.64
C ALA A 10 5.45 -6.87 8.14
N PHE A 11 5.20 -7.97 8.83
CA PHE A 11 5.45 -8.03 10.28
C PHE A 11 6.94 -7.87 10.61
N GLN A 12 7.80 -8.35 9.71
CA GLN A 12 9.24 -8.14 9.75
C GLN A 12 9.71 -7.56 8.42
N GLY A 13 10.47 -6.47 8.49
CA GLY A 13 11.11 -5.91 7.30
C GLY A 13 10.25 -5.01 6.45
N PHE A 14 9.25 -4.32 7.01
CA PHE A 14 8.64 -3.21 6.29
C PHE A 14 9.63 -2.04 6.21
N ARG A 15 9.51 -1.20 5.20
CA ARG A 15 10.38 -0.02 5.10
C ARG A 15 9.83 1.09 5.99
N ASP A 16 10.63 1.52 6.96
CA ASP A 16 10.21 2.44 8.03
C ASP A 16 9.59 3.73 7.50
N GLU A 17 10.28 4.43 6.59
CA GLU A 17 9.80 5.70 6.05
C GLU A 17 8.52 5.54 5.23
N GLU A 18 8.39 4.42 4.53
CA GLU A 18 7.22 4.13 3.68
C GLU A 18 5.96 3.82 4.48
N TYR A 19 6.12 3.56 5.76
CA TYR A 19 5.02 3.42 6.70
C TYR A 19 4.75 4.72 7.43
N ILE A 20 5.77 5.28 8.10
CA ILE A 20 5.55 6.39 9.03
C ILE A 20 5.24 7.70 8.31
N GLU A 21 5.88 8.01 7.17
CA GLU A 21 5.65 9.26 6.47
C GLU A 21 4.25 9.33 5.86
N PRO A 22 3.74 8.31 5.16
CA PRO A 22 2.34 8.32 4.71
C PRO A 22 1.35 8.35 5.87
N LYS A 23 1.63 7.60 6.94
CA LYS A 23 0.75 7.57 8.12
C LYS A 23 0.59 8.96 8.72
N LYS A 24 1.70 9.67 8.91
CA LYS A 24 1.67 11.05 9.43
C LYS A 24 0.88 11.98 8.52
N ALA A 25 1.08 11.91 7.21
CA ALA A 25 0.36 12.74 6.26
C ALA A 25 -1.15 12.46 6.28
N LEU A 26 -1.53 11.20 6.35
CA LEU A 26 -2.92 10.80 6.42
C LEU A 26 -3.58 11.27 7.72
N GLU A 27 -2.93 11.05 8.85
CA GLU A 27 -3.45 11.47 10.16
C GLU A 27 -3.55 13.00 10.26
N ALA A 28 -2.57 13.73 9.71
CA ALA A 28 -2.64 15.20 9.65
C ALA A 28 -3.83 15.69 8.83
N ALA A 29 -4.29 14.90 7.87
CA ALA A 29 -5.48 15.22 7.06
C ALA A 29 -6.78 14.70 7.69
N GLY A 30 -6.73 14.17 8.90
CA GLY A 30 -7.91 13.65 9.61
C GLY A 30 -8.34 12.25 9.21
N VAL A 31 -7.51 11.52 8.49
CA VAL A 31 -7.82 10.13 8.09
C VAL A 31 -7.41 9.19 9.21
N LYS A 32 -8.29 8.26 9.55
CA LYS A 32 -7.98 7.23 10.55
C LYS A 32 -7.20 6.10 9.88
N VAL A 33 -6.07 5.72 10.47
CA VAL A 33 -5.20 4.67 9.92
C VAL A 33 -5.26 3.44 10.82
N ASP A 34 -5.64 2.29 10.23
CA ASP A 34 -5.45 0.99 10.87
C ASP A 34 -4.21 0.34 10.26
N THR A 35 -3.32 -0.14 11.10
CA THR A 35 -2.13 -0.88 10.67
C THR A 35 -2.46 -2.37 10.64
N VAL A 36 -2.26 -2.99 9.47
CA VAL A 36 -2.61 -4.39 9.22
C VAL A 36 -1.36 -5.19 8.93
N SER A 37 -1.24 -6.37 9.52
CA SER A 37 -0.12 -7.27 9.22
C SER A 37 -0.54 -8.73 9.38
N THR A 38 0.43 -9.64 9.30
CA THR A 38 0.19 -11.08 9.36
C THR A 38 0.12 -11.64 10.77
N ALA A 39 0.50 -10.86 11.77
CA ALA A 39 0.48 -11.27 13.18
C ALA A 39 0.15 -10.08 14.07
N LYS A 40 -0.36 -10.36 15.26
CA LYS A 40 -0.60 -9.36 16.30
C LYS A 40 0.70 -8.94 16.97
N GLY A 41 0.70 -7.77 17.60
CA GLY A 41 1.81 -7.27 18.39
C GLY A 41 2.57 -6.17 17.68
N GLN A 42 3.87 -6.09 17.95
CA GLN A 42 4.73 -5.05 17.41
C GLN A 42 5.47 -5.57 16.18
N ALA A 43 5.10 -5.04 15.01
CA ALA A 43 5.86 -5.28 13.78
C ALA A 43 7.16 -4.48 13.82
N GLN A 44 8.20 -4.99 13.17
CA GLN A 44 9.52 -4.34 13.15
C GLN A 44 9.94 -4.03 11.72
N GLY A 45 10.26 -2.75 11.48
CA GLY A 45 10.78 -2.30 10.20
C GLY A 45 12.24 -2.66 9.99
N LYS A 46 12.69 -2.49 8.75
CA LYS A 46 14.07 -2.74 8.35
C LYS A 46 15.08 -1.94 9.21
N PHE A 47 14.73 -0.72 9.59
CA PHE A 47 15.55 0.16 10.40
C PHE A 47 15.03 0.26 11.84
N ARG A 48 14.34 -0.78 12.31
CA ARG A 48 13.93 -0.99 13.71
C ARG A 48 12.76 -0.14 14.21
N LEU A 49 12.10 0.63 13.34
CA LEU A 49 10.85 1.26 13.75
C LEU A 49 9.85 0.17 14.15
N THR A 50 9.18 0.35 15.28
CA THR A 50 8.12 -0.58 15.67
C THR A 50 6.76 0.00 15.32
N ALA A 51 5.81 -0.87 14.97
CA ALA A 51 4.46 -0.47 14.65
C ALA A 51 3.48 -1.43 15.32
N GLN A 52 2.57 -0.88 16.11
CA GLN A 52 1.51 -1.69 16.73
C GLN A 52 0.54 -2.14 15.65
N VAL A 53 0.31 -3.43 15.53
CA VAL A 53 -0.65 -3.99 14.58
C VAL A 53 -2.04 -3.89 15.16
N ASP A 54 -2.94 -3.22 14.44
CA ASP A 54 -4.33 -3.05 14.87
C ASP A 54 -5.18 -4.25 14.50
N LYS A 55 -4.95 -4.83 13.31
CA LYS A 55 -5.67 -5.99 12.82
C LYS A 55 -4.75 -6.92 12.03
N VAL A 56 -4.99 -8.22 12.14
CA VAL A 56 -4.37 -9.17 11.22
C VAL A 56 -5.19 -9.25 9.94
N VAL A 57 -4.54 -9.69 8.85
CA VAL A 57 -5.16 -9.74 7.52
C VAL A 57 -6.53 -10.44 7.54
N ASP A 58 -6.65 -11.54 8.28
CA ASP A 58 -7.90 -12.32 8.33
C ASP A 58 -9.06 -11.58 9.02
N GLU A 59 -8.77 -10.53 9.77
CA GLU A 59 -9.79 -9.72 10.43
C GLU A 59 -10.28 -8.55 9.57
N VAL A 60 -9.61 -8.29 8.43
CA VAL A 60 -9.91 -7.13 7.58
C VAL A 60 -11.08 -7.43 6.66
N LYS A 61 -12.02 -6.49 6.59
CA LYS A 61 -13.10 -6.48 5.61
C LYS A 61 -12.91 -5.22 4.77
N ALA A 62 -12.77 -5.39 3.45
CA ALA A 62 -12.53 -4.27 2.54
C ALA A 62 -13.61 -3.18 2.66
N GLY A 63 -14.87 -3.59 2.89
CA GLY A 63 -15.99 -2.67 3.03
C GLY A 63 -15.91 -1.73 4.23
N ASP A 64 -15.09 -2.05 5.23
CA ASP A 64 -14.94 -1.20 6.42
C ASP A 64 -14.00 0.00 6.19
N TYR A 65 -13.37 0.09 5.01
CA TYR A 65 -12.37 1.11 4.72
C TYR A 65 -12.72 1.90 3.45
N ASP A 66 -12.22 3.12 3.39
CA ASP A 66 -12.32 3.97 2.21
C ASP A 66 -11.11 3.79 1.29
N ALA A 67 -10.02 3.25 1.83
CA ALA A 67 -8.79 2.96 1.08
C ALA A 67 -8.05 1.78 1.69
N LEU A 68 -7.35 1.05 0.83
CA LEU A 68 -6.36 0.04 1.23
C LEU A 68 -5.02 0.41 0.60
N ALA A 69 -3.94 0.32 1.37
CA ALA A 69 -2.61 0.65 0.89
C ALA A 69 -1.57 -0.35 1.37
N LEU A 70 -0.58 -0.62 0.53
CA LEU A 70 0.54 -1.52 0.82
C LEU A 70 1.81 -0.71 1.05
N VAL A 71 2.50 -1.02 2.13
CA VAL A 71 3.82 -0.49 2.44
C VAL A 71 4.87 -1.44 1.84
N GLY A 72 5.99 -0.89 1.38
CA GLY A 72 7.06 -1.67 0.81
C GLY A 72 8.07 -2.16 1.84
N GLY A 73 9.25 -2.50 1.36
CA GLY A 73 10.33 -3.02 2.17
C GLY A 73 10.69 -4.45 1.81
N PRO A 74 11.83 -4.96 2.32
CA PRO A 74 12.31 -6.29 1.94
C PRO A 74 11.38 -7.44 2.33
N GLY A 75 10.52 -7.24 3.33
CA GLY A 75 9.55 -8.26 3.74
C GLY A 75 8.23 -8.24 2.97
N ALA A 76 7.98 -7.22 2.15
CA ALA A 76 6.66 -7.02 1.57
C ALA A 76 6.21 -8.17 0.66
N LEU A 77 7.04 -8.60 -0.28
CA LEU A 77 6.67 -9.68 -1.19
C LEU A 77 6.59 -11.03 -0.49
N GLU A 78 7.41 -11.23 0.53
CA GLU A 78 7.40 -12.47 1.29
C GLU A 78 6.10 -12.65 2.10
N HIS A 79 5.59 -11.56 2.67
CA HIS A 79 4.50 -11.63 3.64
C HIS A 79 3.15 -11.16 3.11
N LEU A 80 3.13 -10.26 2.11
CA LEU A 80 1.90 -9.63 1.65
C LEU A 80 1.43 -10.09 0.27
N ASP A 81 2.29 -10.79 -0.47
CA ASP A 81 1.94 -11.27 -1.82
C ASP A 81 1.21 -12.62 -1.71
N THR A 82 0.00 -12.58 -1.17
CA THR A 82 -0.79 -13.77 -0.83
C THR A 82 -2.18 -13.69 -1.44
N PRO A 83 -2.84 -14.86 -1.66
CA PRO A 83 -4.21 -14.87 -2.18
C PRO A 83 -5.19 -14.05 -1.34
N LYS A 84 -5.05 -14.04 -0.03
CA LYS A 84 -5.94 -13.29 0.86
C LYS A 84 -5.80 -11.79 0.67
N VAL A 85 -4.57 -11.28 0.63
CA VAL A 85 -4.31 -9.86 0.38
C VAL A 85 -4.79 -9.49 -1.03
N HIS A 86 -4.49 -10.31 -2.03
CA HIS A 86 -4.98 -10.08 -3.41
C HIS A 86 -6.49 -9.92 -3.44
N ALA A 87 -7.21 -10.83 -2.75
CA ALA A 87 -8.68 -10.78 -2.73
C ALA A 87 -9.21 -9.50 -2.10
N LEU A 88 -8.60 -9.06 -1.00
CA LEU A 88 -9.01 -7.81 -0.33
C LEU A 88 -8.84 -6.60 -1.25
N PHE A 89 -7.71 -6.52 -1.96
CA PHE A 89 -7.44 -5.40 -2.86
C PHE A 89 -8.32 -5.45 -4.11
N ARG A 90 -8.60 -6.65 -4.65
CA ARG A 90 -9.56 -6.80 -5.77
C ARG A 90 -10.95 -6.35 -5.34
N GLU A 91 -11.40 -6.74 -4.17
CA GLU A 91 -12.71 -6.34 -3.65
C GLU A 91 -12.79 -4.82 -3.47
N ALA A 92 -11.76 -4.23 -2.88
CA ALA A 92 -11.71 -2.77 -2.66
C ALA A 92 -11.71 -2.01 -3.99
N MET A 93 -10.94 -2.44 -4.96
CA MET A 93 -10.91 -1.78 -6.28
C MET A 93 -12.26 -1.91 -6.99
N ALA A 94 -12.90 -3.08 -6.94
CA ALA A 94 -14.22 -3.28 -7.52
C ALA A 94 -15.28 -2.39 -6.87
N ALA A 95 -15.12 -2.07 -5.59
CA ALA A 95 -16.01 -1.18 -4.85
C ALA A 95 -15.68 0.30 -5.02
N GLY A 96 -14.70 0.64 -5.87
CA GLY A 96 -14.34 2.04 -6.14
C GLY A 96 -13.55 2.70 -5.02
N LYS A 97 -12.91 1.92 -4.16
CA LYS A 97 -12.07 2.47 -3.09
C LYS A 97 -10.73 2.97 -3.63
N VAL A 98 -10.07 3.81 -2.85
CA VAL A 98 -8.70 4.25 -3.15
C VAL A 98 -7.74 3.11 -2.87
N ILE A 99 -6.80 2.87 -3.79
CA ILE A 99 -5.80 1.80 -3.68
C ILE A 99 -4.41 2.42 -3.77
N GLY A 100 -3.56 2.08 -2.83
CA GLY A 100 -2.17 2.56 -2.82
C GLY A 100 -1.16 1.43 -2.69
N ALA A 101 0.02 1.65 -3.26
CA ALA A 101 1.16 0.76 -3.06
C ALA A 101 2.46 1.53 -3.33
N ILE A 102 3.51 1.21 -2.58
CA ILE A 102 4.77 1.93 -2.65
C ILE A 102 5.96 0.98 -2.70
N CYS A 103 7.04 1.40 -3.36
CA CYS A 103 8.30 0.70 -3.49
C CYS A 103 8.13 -0.62 -4.24
N ILE A 104 8.40 -1.75 -3.60
CA ILE A 104 8.24 -3.06 -4.24
C ILE A 104 6.78 -3.56 -4.19
N SER A 105 5.95 -3.00 -3.31
CA SER A 105 4.61 -3.53 -3.08
C SER A 105 3.63 -3.37 -4.25
N PRO A 106 3.79 -2.45 -5.23
CA PRO A 106 2.96 -2.50 -6.43
C PRO A 106 3.02 -3.84 -7.17
N VAL A 107 4.09 -4.62 -6.99
CA VAL A 107 4.17 -5.97 -7.54
C VAL A 107 3.06 -6.87 -6.98
N VAL A 108 2.65 -6.67 -5.73
CA VAL A 108 1.51 -7.40 -5.15
C VAL A 108 0.24 -7.11 -5.94
N LEU A 109 0.01 -5.84 -6.29
CA LEU A 109 -1.15 -5.45 -7.10
C LEU A 109 -1.06 -6.02 -8.51
N ALA A 110 0.15 -6.07 -9.09
CA ALA A 110 0.38 -6.69 -10.39
C ALA A 110 0.00 -8.17 -10.36
N HIS A 111 0.44 -8.90 -9.34
CA HIS A 111 0.12 -10.31 -9.17
C HIS A 111 -1.37 -10.55 -8.88
N ALA A 112 -2.04 -9.57 -8.29
CA ALA A 112 -3.48 -9.63 -8.07
C ALA A 112 -4.31 -9.33 -9.34
N GLY A 113 -3.66 -8.96 -10.44
CA GLY A 113 -4.34 -8.65 -11.71
C GLY A 113 -4.95 -7.26 -11.76
N LEU A 114 -4.51 -6.33 -10.90
CA LEU A 114 -5.15 -5.01 -10.74
C LEU A 114 -4.50 -3.90 -11.55
N LEU A 115 -3.36 -4.15 -12.19
CA LEU A 115 -2.62 -3.10 -12.89
C LEU A 115 -2.73 -3.14 -14.41
N LYS A 116 -3.45 -4.10 -14.98
CA LYS A 116 -3.58 -4.22 -16.42
C LYS A 116 -4.24 -2.97 -17.01
N GLY A 117 -3.55 -2.34 -17.98
CA GLY A 117 -4.03 -1.13 -18.61
C GLY A 117 -3.93 0.12 -17.74
N ARG A 118 -3.28 0.04 -16.58
CA ARG A 118 -3.16 1.16 -15.66
C ARG A 118 -1.73 1.72 -15.67
N ARG A 119 -1.61 3.03 -15.48
CA ARG A 119 -0.29 3.64 -15.23
C ARG A 119 0.10 3.39 -13.79
N ALA A 120 1.33 2.94 -13.58
CA ALA A 120 1.84 2.67 -12.23
C ALA A 120 3.36 2.82 -12.18
N THR A 121 3.86 3.03 -10.99
CA THR A 121 5.29 3.03 -10.72
C THR A 121 5.59 2.11 -9.55
N CYS A 122 6.86 1.79 -9.36
CA CYS A 122 7.33 0.99 -8.23
C CYS A 122 8.84 1.15 -8.09
N PHE A 123 9.42 0.52 -7.09
CA PHE A 123 10.87 0.36 -7.01
C PHE A 123 11.37 -0.30 -8.30
N PRO A 124 12.48 0.19 -8.90
CA PRO A 124 12.89 -0.27 -10.23
C PRO A 124 12.98 -1.78 -10.41
N ASP A 125 13.35 -2.53 -9.37
CA ASP A 125 13.44 -3.99 -9.43
C ASP A 125 12.10 -4.66 -9.75
N GLY A 126 10.99 -4.00 -9.44
CA GLY A 126 9.65 -4.52 -9.71
C GLY A 126 9.09 -4.12 -11.08
N GLY A 127 9.78 -3.24 -11.81
CA GLY A 127 9.32 -2.76 -13.11
C GLY A 127 8.95 -3.88 -14.08
N PRO A 128 9.83 -4.88 -14.29
CA PRO A 128 9.51 -6.00 -15.18
C PRO A 128 8.23 -6.76 -14.79
N GLU A 129 7.96 -6.92 -13.50
CA GLU A 129 6.74 -7.58 -13.04
C GLU A 129 5.50 -6.76 -13.36
N LEU A 130 5.57 -5.43 -13.22
CA LEU A 130 4.48 -4.55 -13.61
C LEU A 130 4.21 -4.63 -15.10
N GLU A 131 5.25 -4.56 -15.93
CA GLU A 131 5.12 -4.65 -17.38
C GLU A 131 4.53 -5.99 -17.81
N LYS A 132 5.00 -7.09 -17.22
CA LYS A 132 4.47 -8.43 -17.46
C LYS A 132 2.99 -8.53 -17.13
N ALA A 133 2.53 -7.80 -16.14
CA ALA A 133 1.12 -7.77 -15.73
C ALA A 133 0.27 -6.83 -16.59
N GLY A 134 0.85 -6.19 -17.60
CA GLY A 134 0.13 -5.30 -18.51
C GLY A 134 0.00 -3.86 -18.04
N ALA A 135 0.76 -3.46 -17.03
CA ALA A 135 0.79 -2.08 -16.57
C ALA A 135 1.62 -1.19 -17.48
N GLY A 136 1.28 0.09 -17.56
CA GLY A 136 2.16 1.10 -18.11
C GLY A 136 3.12 1.55 -17.01
N TYR A 137 4.25 0.87 -16.87
CA TYR A 137 5.26 1.22 -15.87
C TYR A 137 5.98 2.51 -16.29
N THR A 138 5.83 3.58 -15.48
CA THR A 138 6.33 4.90 -15.85
C THR A 138 7.72 5.22 -15.30
N GLY A 139 8.14 4.55 -14.22
CA GLY A 139 9.38 4.87 -13.53
C GLY A 139 9.35 6.20 -12.78
N ALA A 140 8.21 6.87 -12.70
CA ALA A 140 8.06 8.12 -11.95
C ALA A 140 8.17 7.86 -10.44
N GLU A 141 8.45 8.91 -9.66
CA GLU A 141 8.46 8.78 -8.21
C GLU A 141 7.05 8.58 -7.65
N LEU A 142 6.06 9.24 -8.25
CA LEU A 142 4.67 9.16 -7.85
C LEU A 142 3.81 9.07 -9.10
N GLU A 143 2.86 8.14 -9.12
CA GLU A 143 1.94 7.98 -10.24
C GLU A 143 0.51 7.90 -9.71
N ILE A 144 -0.38 8.70 -10.28
CA ILE A 144 -1.79 8.72 -9.93
C ILE A 144 -2.59 8.39 -11.17
N ASP A 145 -3.33 7.28 -11.12
CA ASP A 145 -4.24 6.87 -12.20
C ASP A 145 -5.62 6.66 -11.59
N GLY A 146 -6.43 7.70 -11.61
CA GLY A 146 -7.72 7.69 -10.93
C GLY A 146 -7.54 7.50 -9.43
N LYS A 147 -8.09 6.42 -8.90
CA LYS A 147 -7.97 6.09 -7.46
C LYS A 147 -6.83 5.13 -7.17
N LEU A 148 -6.01 4.82 -8.16
CA LEU A 148 -4.80 4.01 -7.97
C LEU A 148 -3.61 4.95 -7.82
N ILE A 149 -2.92 4.84 -6.69
CA ILE A 149 -1.79 5.71 -6.35
C ILE A 149 -0.59 4.83 -6.02
N THR A 150 0.49 4.98 -6.79
CA THR A 150 1.72 4.22 -6.60
C THR A 150 2.91 5.14 -6.48
N ALA A 151 3.94 4.69 -5.76
CA ALA A 151 5.16 5.46 -5.55
C ALA A 151 6.38 4.55 -5.56
N SER A 152 7.54 5.10 -5.92
CA SER A 152 8.73 4.33 -6.24
C SER A 152 9.58 3.92 -5.03
N GLY A 153 9.42 4.56 -3.88
CA GLY A 153 10.24 4.22 -2.73
C GLY A 153 10.17 5.27 -1.61
N PRO A 154 11.15 5.27 -0.70
CA PRO A 154 11.10 6.12 0.49
C PRO A 154 11.17 7.62 0.20
N VAL A 155 11.83 8.04 -0.89
CA VAL A 155 11.94 9.47 -1.22
C VAL A 155 10.56 10.11 -1.41
N PRO A 156 9.64 9.57 -2.22
CA PRO A 156 8.31 10.15 -2.37
C PRO A 156 7.31 9.74 -1.29
N ALA A 157 7.72 9.06 -0.22
CA ALA A 157 6.79 8.48 0.76
C ALA A 157 5.81 9.50 1.35
N ARG A 158 6.27 10.70 1.68
CA ARG A 158 5.39 11.75 2.21
C ARG A 158 4.38 12.20 1.15
N ARG A 159 4.84 12.45 -0.08
CA ARG A 159 3.96 12.86 -1.18
C ARG A 159 2.93 11.78 -1.51
N TYR A 160 3.34 10.53 -1.40
CA TYR A 160 2.44 9.39 -1.56
C TYR A 160 1.30 9.45 -0.52
N GLY A 161 1.63 9.68 0.75
CA GLY A 161 0.64 9.85 1.81
C GLY A 161 -0.29 11.03 1.56
N GLN A 162 0.26 12.15 1.09
CA GLN A 162 -0.52 13.35 0.76
C GLN A 162 -1.47 13.07 -0.41
N ALA A 163 -1.02 12.32 -1.41
CA ALA A 163 -1.86 11.94 -2.55
C ALA A 163 -3.02 11.02 -2.12
N LEU A 164 -2.75 10.07 -1.23
CA LEU A 164 -3.80 9.22 -0.66
C LEU A 164 -4.83 10.06 0.10
N ALA A 165 -4.37 10.99 0.93
CA ALA A 165 -5.26 11.87 1.68
C ALA A 165 -6.12 12.73 0.76
N GLU A 166 -5.53 13.28 -0.30
CA GLU A 166 -6.25 14.08 -1.29
C GLU A 166 -7.34 13.27 -2.00
N ALA A 167 -7.03 12.01 -2.34
CA ALA A 167 -8.00 11.13 -3.00
C ALA A 167 -9.16 10.75 -2.07
N LEU A 168 -9.00 10.91 -0.76
CA LEU A 168 -10.02 10.59 0.24
C LEU A 168 -10.89 11.78 0.65
N LYS A 169 -10.65 12.95 0.09
CA LYS A 169 -11.48 14.16 0.37
C LYS A 169 -12.90 14.06 -0.15
#